data_80a272a7016748b31b77307dcea6bff6
#
_entry.id   80a272a7016748b31b77307dcea6bff6
#
_cell.length_a   1.000
_cell.length_b   1.000
_cell.length_c   1.000
_cell.angle_alpha   90.00
_cell.angle_beta   90.00
_cell.angle_gamma   90.00
#
_symmetry.space_group_name_H-M   'P 1'
#
loop_
_entity.id
_entity.type
_entity.pdbx_description
1 polymer ?
#
loop_
_entity_poly.entity_id
_entity_poly.type
_entity_poly.pdbx_seq_one_letter_code
_entity_poly.pdbx_strand_id
1 'polypeptide(L)'
;MNIIFSYFEAFSIIEWVLGASFLFFFIIQILYSLFLFRKPQAIEKKREEIIVGEADLPGISVIVTSKNKSFELEKNLPYFLNQNYPLYEVIVVNSGSTDDTDVVLKSAEQKYSRLYHTFIPAGADEVNEKKLAITLGVKAAKYDIVLFSESYCRPSSTNWIREFGKEFTKGKDILLGYSKVVFTNRVRLGNFIRYDNLIHHLKFLSMAIAGKPFMGIGRNMAYKKELFFNKKGLSSVLGIDGGEDDLYINRISNRKNTGVILSKDSITETDSVDSFSTWRSIKSKYLYTKQYYKGPANSIFGFETITKQLFYLILLLSIAASIYFSNYILLGFSVLLFIIRFIILLLIINKNSVRFDSRKFNINLLFFDLLQPISNLRFKKYANKRNKYRR
;
A
#
# COMPACT_ATOMS: atom_id res chain seq x y z
N MET A 1 44.40 -26.19 9.36
CA MET A 1 44.26 -24.74 9.59
C MET A 1 45.14 -23.94 8.65
N ASN A 2 46.38 -24.34 8.38
CA ASN A 2 47.34 -23.62 7.49
C ASN A 2 46.87 -23.50 6.00
N ILE A 3 46.17 -24.50 5.46
CA ILE A 3 45.71 -24.48 4.04
C ILE A 3 44.65 -23.39 3.79
N ILE A 4 43.74 -23.17 4.75
CA ILE A 4 42.71 -22.14 4.63
C ILE A 4 43.32 -20.73 4.72
N PHE A 5 44.30 -20.53 5.60
CA PHE A 5 45.00 -19.25 5.73
C PHE A 5 45.80 -18.89 4.47
N SER A 6 46.48 -19.85 3.83
CA SER A 6 47.23 -19.60 2.59
C SER A 6 46.33 -19.17 1.41
N TYR A 7 45.08 -19.64 1.37
CA TYR A 7 44.12 -19.19 0.37
C TYR A 7 43.62 -17.75 0.60
N PHE A 8 43.53 -17.29 1.86
CA PHE A 8 43.17 -15.89 2.15
C PHE A 8 44.31 -14.92 1.87
N GLU A 9 45.58 -15.33 1.99
CA GLU A 9 46.78 -14.55 1.62
C GLU A 9 46.87 -14.31 0.10
N ALA A 10 46.27 -15.21 -0.70
CA ALA A 10 46.23 -15.11 -2.15
C ALA A 10 45.13 -14.14 -2.71
N PHE A 11 44.26 -13.61 -1.86
CA PHE A 11 43.19 -12.70 -2.31
C PHE A 11 43.78 -11.35 -2.74
N SER A 12 43.42 -10.91 -3.93
CA SER A 12 43.67 -9.55 -4.38
C SER A 12 42.90 -8.51 -3.55
N ILE A 13 43.36 -7.28 -3.50
CA ILE A 13 42.64 -6.17 -2.84
C ILE A 13 41.24 -6.02 -3.41
N ILE A 14 41.06 -6.25 -4.71
CA ILE A 14 39.76 -6.18 -5.39
C ILE A 14 38.75 -7.21 -4.81
N GLU A 15 39.20 -8.44 -4.58
CA GLU A 15 38.37 -9.51 -4.04
C GLU A 15 37.96 -9.22 -2.58
N TRP A 16 38.88 -8.71 -1.77
CA TRP A 16 38.58 -8.25 -0.41
C TRP A 16 37.54 -7.12 -0.40
N VAL A 17 37.71 -6.11 -1.27
CA VAL A 17 36.75 -5.00 -1.38
C VAL A 17 35.41 -5.46 -1.85
N LEU A 18 35.32 -6.36 -2.83
CA LEU A 18 34.05 -6.94 -3.31
C LEU A 18 33.36 -7.76 -2.22
N GLY A 19 34.07 -8.65 -1.55
CA GLY A 19 33.52 -9.47 -0.47
C GLY A 19 33.00 -8.66 0.71
N ALA A 20 33.79 -7.68 1.17
CA ALA A 20 33.38 -6.78 2.25
C ALA A 20 32.18 -5.90 1.87
N SER A 21 32.19 -5.32 0.67
CA SER A 21 31.08 -4.53 0.15
C SER A 21 29.79 -5.36 0.00
N PHE A 22 29.92 -6.60 -0.49
CA PHE A 22 28.79 -7.52 -0.64
C PHE A 22 28.18 -7.87 0.71
N LEU A 23 29.01 -8.19 1.72
CA LEU A 23 28.57 -8.44 3.08
C LEU A 23 27.88 -7.22 3.69
N PHE A 24 28.41 -6.02 3.48
CA PHE A 24 27.83 -4.77 3.96
C PHE A 24 26.41 -4.55 3.40
N PHE A 25 26.20 -4.68 2.09
CA PHE A 25 24.88 -4.52 1.48
C PHE A 25 23.94 -5.68 1.83
N PHE A 26 24.46 -6.90 1.99
CA PHE A 26 23.69 -8.02 2.52
C PHE A 26 23.11 -7.70 3.89
N ILE A 27 23.94 -7.25 4.84
CA ILE A 27 23.50 -6.89 6.20
C ILE A 27 22.41 -5.83 6.14
N ILE A 28 22.57 -4.77 5.35
CA ILE A 28 21.54 -3.72 5.20
C ILE A 28 20.23 -4.30 4.71
N GLN A 29 20.25 -5.16 3.69
CA GLN A 29 19.03 -5.76 3.13
C GLN A 29 18.34 -6.71 4.14
N ILE A 30 19.11 -7.44 4.95
CA ILE A 30 18.56 -8.27 6.03
C ILE A 30 17.92 -7.39 7.12
N LEU A 31 18.55 -6.30 7.51
CA LEU A 31 17.99 -5.35 8.48
C LEU A 31 16.66 -4.77 8.00
N TYR A 32 16.55 -4.34 6.74
CA TYR A 32 15.25 -3.89 6.18
C TYR A 32 14.19 -5.00 6.22
N SER A 33 14.56 -6.21 5.87
CA SER A 33 13.63 -7.34 5.85
C SER A 33 13.13 -7.68 7.27
N LEU A 34 14.03 -7.77 8.25
CA LEU A 34 13.70 -8.19 9.60
C LEU A 34 13.06 -7.08 10.44
N PHE A 35 13.58 -5.85 10.37
CA PHE A 35 13.13 -4.76 11.23
C PHE A 35 12.00 -3.94 10.64
N LEU A 36 11.79 -3.98 9.33
CA LEU A 36 10.70 -3.23 8.69
C LEU A 36 9.63 -4.16 8.12
N PHE A 37 9.92 -4.97 7.12
CA PHE A 37 8.91 -5.78 6.44
C PHE A 37 8.30 -6.90 7.29
N ARG A 38 8.97 -7.35 8.35
CA ARG A 38 8.45 -8.31 9.31
C ARG A 38 7.48 -7.70 10.34
N LYS A 39 7.44 -6.36 10.50
CA LYS A 39 6.64 -5.70 11.56
C LYS A 39 5.16 -6.08 11.57
N PRO A 40 4.43 -6.13 10.45
CA PRO A 40 3.02 -6.53 10.47
C PRO A 40 2.80 -7.92 11.05
N GLN A 41 3.76 -8.85 10.86
CA GLN A 41 3.69 -10.21 11.41
C GLN A 41 3.96 -10.25 12.92
N ALA A 42 4.85 -9.38 13.41
CA ALA A 42 5.28 -9.39 14.81
C ALA A 42 4.20 -8.86 15.76
N ILE A 43 3.41 -7.88 15.31
CA ILE A 43 2.35 -7.28 16.14
C ILE A 43 1.18 -8.21 16.36
N GLU A 44 0.80 -9.01 15.35
CA GLU A 44 -0.35 -9.92 15.51
C GLU A 44 -0.15 -10.96 16.60
N LYS A 45 1.09 -11.47 16.75
CA LYS A 45 1.39 -12.42 17.83
C LYS A 45 1.18 -11.85 19.23
N LYS A 46 1.11 -10.50 19.34
CA LYS A 46 0.90 -9.76 20.59
C LYS A 46 -0.50 -9.17 20.70
N ARG A 47 -1.37 -9.39 19.71
CA ARG A 47 -2.70 -8.80 19.69
C ARG A 47 -3.63 -9.64 20.58
N GLU A 48 -4.03 -9.10 21.70
CA GLU A 48 -5.12 -9.62 22.51
C GLU A 48 -6.44 -9.40 21.75
N GLU A 49 -7.28 -10.40 21.72
CA GLU A 49 -8.62 -10.30 21.15
C GLU A 49 -9.49 -9.50 22.13
N ILE A 50 -9.75 -8.24 21.81
CA ILE A 50 -10.62 -7.40 22.63
C ILE A 50 -12.06 -7.72 22.25
N ILE A 51 -12.82 -8.23 23.20
CA ILE A 51 -14.27 -8.37 23.07
C ILE A 51 -14.87 -6.99 23.36
N VAL A 52 -15.38 -6.34 22.31
CA VAL A 52 -16.10 -5.07 22.41
C VAL A 52 -17.58 -5.36 22.31
N GLY A 53 -18.35 -4.89 23.29
CA GLY A 53 -19.82 -4.97 23.26
C GLY A 53 -20.38 -4.18 22.06
N GLU A 54 -21.54 -4.58 21.54
CA GLU A 54 -22.16 -3.86 20.42
C GLU A 54 -22.53 -2.42 20.75
N ALA A 55 -22.89 -2.15 22.00
CA ALA A 55 -23.22 -0.81 22.50
C ALA A 55 -22.00 0.14 22.54
N ASP A 56 -20.80 -0.40 22.64
CA ASP A 56 -19.56 0.38 22.71
C ASP A 56 -18.94 0.67 21.32
N LEU A 57 -19.53 0.12 20.27
CA LEU A 57 -19.06 0.32 18.92
C LEU A 57 -19.47 1.70 18.38
N PRO A 58 -18.51 2.53 17.91
CA PRO A 58 -18.83 3.87 17.41
C PRO A 58 -19.57 3.83 16.08
N GLY A 59 -20.39 4.85 15.79
CA GLY A 59 -21.01 5.02 14.49
C GLY A 59 -19.97 5.30 13.39
N ILE A 60 -20.14 4.72 12.21
CA ILE A 60 -19.21 4.85 11.06
C ILE A 60 -19.96 5.23 9.79
N SER A 61 -19.49 6.29 9.12
CA SER A 61 -19.93 6.68 7.77
C SER A 61 -18.93 6.18 6.75
N VAL A 62 -19.34 5.24 5.89
CA VAL A 62 -18.52 4.74 4.77
C VAL A 62 -18.67 5.69 3.60
N ILE A 63 -17.56 6.25 3.12
CA ILE A 63 -17.52 7.16 1.97
C ILE A 63 -16.93 6.43 0.77
N VAL A 64 -17.71 6.33 -0.31
CA VAL A 64 -17.32 5.69 -1.57
C VAL A 64 -17.38 6.74 -2.68
N THR A 65 -16.26 6.98 -3.34
CA THR A 65 -16.22 7.85 -4.52
C THR A 65 -16.38 7.04 -5.80
N SER A 66 -17.16 7.54 -6.76
CA SER A 66 -17.41 6.90 -8.05
C SER A 66 -17.34 7.91 -9.19
N LYS A 67 -16.68 7.53 -10.29
CA LYS A 67 -16.69 8.24 -11.57
C LYS A 67 -16.66 7.26 -12.73
N ASN A 68 -17.71 7.25 -13.54
CA ASN A 68 -17.86 6.39 -14.72
C ASN A 68 -17.56 4.91 -14.37
N LYS A 69 -18.23 4.40 -13.33
CA LYS A 69 -18.03 3.07 -12.77
C LYS A 69 -19.39 2.42 -12.40
N SER A 70 -20.40 2.58 -13.25
CA SER A 70 -21.73 2.03 -13.03
C SER A 70 -21.70 0.53 -12.80
N PHE A 71 -21.01 -0.24 -13.64
CA PHE A 71 -20.89 -1.69 -13.54
C PHE A 71 -20.18 -2.14 -12.27
N GLU A 72 -19.02 -1.55 -11.96
CA GLU A 72 -18.28 -1.89 -10.73
C GLU A 72 -19.07 -1.47 -9.48
N LEU A 73 -19.78 -0.36 -9.54
CA LEU A 73 -20.60 0.12 -8.44
C LEU A 73 -21.78 -0.82 -8.17
N GLU A 74 -22.53 -1.18 -9.20
CA GLU A 74 -23.65 -2.13 -9.09
C GLU A 74 -23.20 -3.46 -8.47
N LYS A 75 -22.07 -3.99 -8.94
CA LYS A 75 -21.48 -5.22 -8.43
C LYS A 75 -21.02 -5.12 -6.98
N ASN A 76 -20.38 -4.01 -6.59
CA ASN A 76 -19.66 -3.89 -5.32
C ASN A 76 -20.49 -3.24 -4.20
N LEU A 77 -21.48 -2.42 -4.53
CA LEU A 77 -22.29 -1.69 -3.56
C LEU A 77 -22.97 -2.60 -2.51
N PRO A 78 -23.51 -3.79 -2.86
CA PRO A 78 -24.09 -4.70 -1.88
C PRO A 78 -23.12 -5.14 -0.78
N TYR A 79 -21.81 -5.23 -1.06
CA TYR A 79 -20.79 -5.59 -0.05
C TYR A 79 -20.60 -4.50 1.00
N PHE A 80 -20.80 -3.23 0.68
CA PHE A 80 -20.77 -2.12 1.63
C PHE A 80 -22.07 -2.03 2.44
N LEU A 81 -23.21 -2.38 1.83
CA LEU A 81 -24.53 -2.23 2.42
C LEU A 81 -24.96 -3.41 3.30
N ASN A 82 -24.33 -4.57 3.14
CA ASN A 82 -24.65 -5.79 3.90
C ASN A 82 -23.53 -6.10 4.92
N GLN A 83 -23.14 -5.09 5.73
CA GLN A 83 -22.14 -5.26 6.77
C GLN A 83 -22.79 -5.63 8.12
N ASN A 84 -22.13 -6.51 8.86
CA ASN A 84 -22.51 -6.90 10.21
C ASN A 84 -22.05 -5.85 11.23
N TYR A 85 -22.72 -4.71 11.24
CA TYR A 85 -22.39 -3.58 12.11
C TYR A 85 -23.66 -2.80 12.50
N PRO A 86 -23.81 -2.38 13.80
CA PRO A 86 -25.05 -1.78 14.25
C PRO A 86 -25.29 -0.37 13.69
N LEU A 87 -24.31 0.51 13.80
CA LEU A 87 -24.44 1.95 13.53
C LEU A 87 -23.55 2.38 12.35
N TYR A 88 -24.04 2.26 11.11
CA TYR A 88 -23.34 2.75 9.94
C TYR A 88 -24.28 3.24 8.85
N GLU A 89 -23.72 4.04 7.97
CA GLU A 89 -24.29 4.46 6.70
C GLU A 89 -23.25 4.33 5.58
N VAL A 90 -23.70 4.33 4.35
CA VAL A 90 -22.86 4.34 3.14
C VAL A 90 -23.21 5.59 2.34
N ILE A 91 -22.23 6.42 2.09
CA ILE A 91 -22.37 7.64 1.30
C ILE A 91 -21.60 7.45 0.01
N VAL A 92 -22.30 7.44 -1.12
CA VAL A 92 -21.67 7.38 -2.44
C VAL A 92 -21.68 8.77 -3.05
N VAL A 93 -20.48 9.26 -3.41
CA VAL A 93 -20.35 10.54 -4.11
C VAL A 93 -20.06 10.29 -5.59
N ASN A 94 -21.04 10.58 -6.42
CA ASN A 94 -20.93 10.52 -7.88
C ASN A 94 -20.18 11.76 -8.39
N SER A 95 -18.98 11.56 -8.91
CA SER A 95 -18.09 12.61 -9.37
C SER A 95 -18.33 12.94 -10.85
N GLY A 96 -19.50 13.48 -11.18
CA GLY A 96 -19.81 13.91 -12.54
C GLY A 96 -19.74 12.79 -13.58
N SER A 97 -20.26 11.60 -13.24
CA SER A 97 -20.32 10.48 -14.17
C SER A 97 -21.27 10.77 -15.34
N THR A 98 -20.92 10.26 -16.51
CA THR A 98 -21.69 10.36 -17.75
C THR A 98 -22.25 9.00 -18.20
N ASP A 99 -22.00 7.94 -17.42
CA ASP A 99 -22.54 6.59 -17.59
C ASP A 99 -23.77 6.39 -16.68
N ASP A 100 -24.28 5.17 -16.58
CA ASP A 100 -25.46 4.80 -15.80
C ASP A 100 -25.25 4.85 -14.27
N THR A 101 -24.16 5.45 -13.77
CA THR A 101 -23.86 5.53 -12.31
C THR A 101 -25.01 6.14 -11.51
N ASP A 102 -25.65 7.21 -12.03
CA ASP A 102 -26.76 7.87 -11.34
C ASP A 102 -28.02 6.97 -11.28
N VAL A 103 -28.30 6.22 -12.34
CA VAL A 103 -29.41 5.27 -12.42
C VAL A 103 -29.22 4.14 -11.38
N VAL A 104 -28.01 3.59 -11.32
CA VAL A 104 -27.63 2.54 -10.35
C VAL A 104 -27.82 3.06 -8.92
N LEU A 105 -27.38 4.28 -8.61
CA LEU A 105 -27.50 4.85 -7.28
C LEU A 105 -28.94 5.11 -6.86
N LYS A 106 -29.76 5.69 -7.73
CA LYS A 106 -31.19 5.92 -7.46
C LYS A 106 -31.95 4.62 -7.21
N SER A 107 -31.69 3.60 -8.02
CA SER A 107 -32.27 2.28 -7.82
C SER A 107 -31.84 1.63 -6.50
N ALA A 108 -30.57 1.75 -6.15
CA ALA A 108 -30.04 1.19 -4.92
C ALA A 108 -30.57 1.91 -3.67
N GLU A 109 -30.74 3.24 -3.71
CA GLU A 109 -31.25 4.03 -2.59
C GLU A 109 -32.71 3.67 -2.24
N GLN A 110 -33.52 3.32 -3.23
CA GLN A 110 -34.88 2.78 -3.00
C GLN A 110 -34.85 1.44 -2.25
N LYS A 111 -33.82 0.64 -2.42
CA LYS A 111 -33.70 -0.70 -1.85
C LYS A 111 -33.02 -0.71 -0.47
N TYR A 112 -32.08 0.22 -0.23
CA TYR A 112 -31.22 0.19 0.95
C TYR A 112 -31.33 1.49 1.75
N SER A 113 -31.97 1.46 2.90
CA SER A 113 -32.17 2.62 3.79
C SER A 113 -30.89 3.21 4.39
N ARG A 114 -29.79 2.46 4.35
CA ARG A 114 -28.46 2.90 4.83
C ARG A 114 -27.64 3.60 3.74
N LEU A 115 -28.12 3.65 2.50
CA LEU A 115 -27.47 4.33 1.40
C LEU A 115 -27.97 5.77 1.31
N TYR A 116 -27.03 6.67 1.18
CA TYR A 116 -27.22 8.05 0.75
C TYR A 116 -26.30 8.35 -0.41
N HIS A 117 -26.77 9.00 -1.46
CA HIS A 117 -25.88 9.46 -2.53
C HIS A 117 -25.97 10.95 -2.77
N THR A 118 -24.87 11.50 -3.23
CA THR A 118 -24.76 12.89 -3.68
C THR A 118 -23.89 12.96 -4.92
N PHE A 119 -23.89 14.08 -5.59
CA PHE A 119 -23.16 14.23 -6.85
C PHE A 119 -22.39 15.56 -6.95
N ILE A 120 -21.39 15.57 -7.81
CA ILE A 120 -20.72 16.76 -8.31
C ILE A 120 -21.17 16.94 -9.76
N PRO A 121 -21.56 18.15 -10.21
CA PRO A 121 -21.90 18.38 -11.60
C PRO A 121 -20.75 18.01 -12.55
N ALA A 122 -21.10 17.48 -13.72
CA ALA A 122 -20.12 17.23 -14.77
C ALA A 122 -19.45 18.56 -15.20
N GLY A 123 -18.15 18.52 -15.50
CA GLY A 123 -17.38 19.71 -15.88
C GLY A 123 -16.67 20.44 -14.72
N ALA A 124 -16.74 19.90 -13.49
CA ALA A 124 -15.87 20.37 -12.41
C ALA A 124 -14.37 20.12 -12.76
N ASP A 125 -13.48 20.93 -12.17
CA ASP A 125 -12.03 20.81 -12.37
C ASP A 125 -11.53 19.38 -12.10
N GLU A 126 -11.11 18.68 -13.16
CA GLU A 126 -10.68 17.27 -13.09
C GLU A 126 -9.59 17.00 -12.04
N VAL A 127 -8.71 17.97 -11.76
CA VAL A 127 -7.63 17.83 -10.78
C VAL A 127 -8.17 17.81 -9.36
N ASN A 128 -9.23 18.55 -9.10
CA ASN A 128 -9.81 18.72 -7.77
C ASN A 128 -11.11 17.94 -7.56
N GLU A 129 -11.68 17.36 -8.59
CA GLU A 129 -12.95 16.66 -8.56
C GLU A 129 -13.03 15.59 -7.46
N LYS A 130 -12.04 14.70 -7.40
CA LYS A 130 -12.00 13.65 -6.35
C LYS A 130 -11.84 14.26 -4.95
N LYS A 131 -11.12 15.37 -4.80
CA LYS A 131 -10.98 16.08 -3.52
C LYS A 131 -12.30 16.72 -3.10
N LEU A 132 -13.04 17.27 -4.06
CA LEU A 132 -14.38 17.80 -3.84
C LEU A 132 -15.34 16.65 -3.44
N ALA A 133 -15.30 15.52 -4.12
CA ALA A 133 -16.10 14.35 -3.79
C ALA A 133 -15.86 13.87 -2.34
N ILE A 134 -14.61 13.72 -1.94
CA ILE A 134 -14.24 13.38 -0.57
C ILE A 134 -14.75 14.45 0.41
N THR A 135 -14.59 15.72 0.09
CA THR A 135 -15.05 16.82 0.96
C THR A 135 -16.56 16.79 1.15
N LEU A 136 -17.32 16.57 0.08
CA LEU A 136 -18.78 16.43 0.16
C LEU A 136 -19.18 15.20 0.98
N GLY A 137 -18.55 14.06 0.75
CA GLY A 137 -18.80 12.84 1.53
C GLY A 137 -18.53 13.03 3.02
N VAL A 138 -17.41 13.66 3.39
CA VAL A 138 -17.10 13.97 4.79
C VAL A 138 -18.09 14.95 5.42
N LYS A 139 -18.54 15.96 4.66
CA LYS A 139 -19.57 16.90 5.14
C LYS A 139 -20.92 16.24 5.34
N ALA A 140 -21.31 15.33 4.45
CA ALA A 140 -22.57 14.60 4.53
C ALA A 140 -22.57 13.51 5.62
N ALA A 141 -21.39 13.08 6.09
CA ALA A 141 -21.26 12.02 7.08
C ALA A 141 -21.98 12.36 8.39
N LYS A 142 -22.87 11.46 8.82
CA LYS A 142 -23.63 11.56 10.08
C LYS A 142 -22.74 11.24 11.30
N TYR A 143 -21.86 10.26 11.15
CA TYR A 143 -21.05 9.76 12.26
C TYR A 143 -19.66 10.41 12.31
N ASP A 144 -19.01 10.31 13.46
CA ASP A 144 -17.71 10.94 13.72
C ASP A 144 -16.53 10.21 13.08
N ILE A 145 -16.72 8.96 12.69
CA ILE A 145 -15.70 8.18 12.00
C ILE A 145 -16.09 8.07 10.53
N VAL A 146 -15.14 8.42 9.64
CA VAL A 146 -15.29 8.27 8.21
C VAL A 146 -14.33 7.18 7.70
N LEU A 147 -14.88 6.19 7.01
CA LEU A 147 -14.17 5.05 6.44
C LEU A 147 -14.25 5.11 4.92
N PHE A 148 -13.10 5.12 4.26
CA PHE A 148 -13.00 5.36 2.83
C PHE A 148 -12.82 4.10 2.03
N SER A 149 -13.51 4.05 0.90
CA SER A 149 -13.28 3.09 -0.18
C SER A 149 -13.61 3.71 -1.54
N GLU A 150 -13.50 2.93 -2.59
CA GLU A 150 -13.76 3.33 -3.97
C GLU A 150 -14.76 2.39 -4.63
N SER A 151 -15.56 2.87 -5.59
CA SER A 151 -16.61 2.08 -6.26
C SER A 151 -16.10 0.80 -6.92
N TYR A 152 -14.83 0.79 -7.36
CA TYR A 152 -14.17 -0.40 -7.94
C TYR A 152 -13.51 -1.32 -6.90
N CYS A 153 -13.76 -1.07 -5.62
CA CYS A 153 -13.32 -1.91 -4.51
C CYS A 153 -14.54 -2.48 -3.77
N ARG A 154 -14.31 -3.55 -3.02
CA ARG A 154 -15.30 -4.10 -2.09
C ARG A 154 -14.63 -4.62 -0.82
N PRO A 155 -15.30 -4.62 0.32
CA PRO A 155 -14.87 -5.37 1.50
C PRO A 155 -14.77 -6.86 1.18
N SER A 156 -13.76 -7.53 1.71
CA SER A 156 -13.62 -8.98 1.55
C SER A 156 -14.43 -9.78 2.60
N SER A 157 -14.99 -9.09 3.60
CA SER A 157 -15.78 -9.68 4.68
C SER A 157 -16.96 -8.78 5.07
N THR A 158 -18.03 -9.39 5.56
CA THR A 158 -19.16 -8.68 6.19
C THR A 158 -18.81 -8.06 7.54
N ASN A 159 -17.66 -8.37 8.12
CA ASN A 159 -17.17 -7.80 9.36
C ASN A 159 -16.19 -6.64 9.14
N TRP A 160 -16.01 -6.14 7.92
CA TRP A 160 -15.04 -5.11 7.60
C TRP A 160 -15.21 -3.84 8.44
N ILE A 161 -16.44 -3.31 8.53
CA ILE A 161 -16.73 -2.14 9.37
C ILE A 161 -16.50 -2.47 10.85
N ARG A 162 -16.90 -3.67 11.30
CA ARG A 162 -16.75 -4.13 12.69
C ARG A 162 -15.29 -4.14 13.13
N GLU A 163 -14.39 -4.57 12.29
CA GLU A 163 -12.96 -4.56 12.59
C GLU A 163 -12.42 -3.13 12.76
N PHE A 164 -12.84 -2.19 11.91
CA PHE A 164 -12.51 -0.77 12.10
C PHE A 164 -13.11 -0.21 13.39
N GLY A 165 -14.38 -0.47 13.66
CA GLY A 165 -15.04 -0.03 14.89
C GLY A 165 -14.32 -0.48 16.15
N LYS A 166 -14.00 -1.78 16.26
CA LYS A 166 -13.21 -2.34 17.36
C LYS A 166 -11.84 -1.66 17.50
N GLU A 167 -11.17 -1.34 16.40
CA GLU A 167 -9.84 -0.73 16.49
C GLU A 167 -9.90 0.74 16.90
N PHE A 168 -10.97 1.47 16.58
CA PHE A 168 -11.19 2.84 17.03
C PHE A 168 -11.43 2.95 18.55
N THR A 169 -11.99 1.92 19.20
CA THR A 169 -12.15 1.91 20.66
C THR A 169 -10.81 1.94 21.41
N LYS A 170 -9.69 1.65 20.74
CA LYS A 170 -8.32 1.74 21.30
C LYS A 170 -7.76 3.16 21.33
N GLY A 171 -8.56 4.17 21.01
CA GLY A 171 -8.18 5.59 21.12
C GLY A 171 -7.28 6.11 19.98
N LYS A 172 -7.27 5.47 18.82
CA LYS A 172 -6.63 6.03 17.61
C LYS A 172 -7.61 6.90 16.84
N ASP A 173 -7.07 7.91 16.15
CA ASP A 173 -7.87 8.84 15.34
C ASP A 173 -7.77 8.52 13.85
N ILE A 174 -6.76 7.77 13.42
CA ILE A 174 -6.50 7.35 12.04
C ILE A 174 -6.17 5.86 12.03
N LEU A 175 -6.82 5.10 11.14
CA LEU A 175 -6.53 3.69 10.89
C LEU A 175 -6.19 3.46 9.41
N LEU A 176 -5.09 2.75 9.18
CA LEU A 176 -4.59 2.41 7.85
C LEU A 176 -4.73 0.90 7.62
N GLY A 177 -5.43 0.52 6.55
CA GLY A 177 -5.70 -0.86 6.19
C GLY A 177 -4.99 -1.32 4.91
N TYR A 178 -5.13 -2.61 4.61
CA TYR A 178 -4.61 -3.24 3.40
C TYR A 178 -5.70 -3.37 2.34
N SER A 179 -5.36 -3.09 1.08
CA SER A 179 -6.23 -3.32 -0.07
C SER A 179 -5.54 -4.24 -1.06
N LYS A 180 -6.10 -5.43 -1.31
CA LYS A 180 -5.51 -6.42 -2.22
C LYS A 180 -5.99 -6.22 -3.66
N VAL A 181 -5.17 -6.63 -4.62
CA VAL A 181 -5.53 -6.75 -6.03
C VAL A 181 -5.82 -8.22 -6.32
N VAL A 182 -7.03 -8.49 -6.81
CA VAL A 182 -7.45 -9.81 -7.28
C VAL A 182 -7.63 -9.78 -8.80
N PHE A 183 -7.50 -10.95 -9.43
CA PHE A 183 -7.70 -11.08 -10.87
C PHE A 183 -8.73 -12.17 -11.13
N THR A 184 -9.79 -11.83 -11.82
CA THR A 184 -10.81 -12.77 -12.32
C THR A 184 -10.29 -13.52 -13.54
N ASN A 185 -9.52 -12.84 -14.39
CA ASN A 185 -8.90 -13.39 -15.58
C ASN A 185 -7.36 -13.40 -15.48
N ARG A 186 -6.70 -14.10 -16.40
CA ARG A 186 -5.23 -14.10 -16.46
C ARG A 186 -4.71 -12.74 -16.94
N VAL A 187 -4.10 -11.99 -16.04
CA VAL A 187 -3.46 -10.70 -16.35
C VAL A 187 -1.97 -10.90 -16.56
N ARG A 188 -1.43 -10.38 -17.67
CA ARG A 188 0.00 -10.36 -17.91
C ARG A 188 0.72 -9.61 -16.79
N LEU A 189 1.77 -10.21 -16.22
CA LEU A 189 2.48 -9.69 -15.04
C LEU A 189 1.62 -9.56 -13.77
N GLY A 190 0.47 -10.25 -13.67
CA GLY A 190 -0.41 -10.18 -12.49
C GLY A 190 0.29 -10.51 -11.18
N ASN A 191 1.20 -11.49 -11.16
CA ASN A 191 1.99 -11.81 -9.96
C ASN A 191 2.95 -10.67 -9.58
N PHE A 192 3.53 -9.96 -10.56
CA PHE A 192 4.34 -8.77 -10.30
C PHE A 192 3.47 -7.63 -9.72
N ILE A 193 2.27 -7.42 -10.25
CA ILE A 193 1.32 -6.42 -9.73
C ILE A 193 0.96 -6.73 -8.27
N ARG A 194 0.66 -7.99 -7.94
CA ARG A 194 0.41 -8.41 -6.54
C ARG A 194 1.60 -8.15 -5.63
N TYR A 195 2.80 -8.48 -6.08
CA TYR A 195 4.04 -8.21 -5.34
C TYR A 195 4.25 -6.72 -5.11
N ASP A 196 4.15 -5.90 -6.16
CA ASP A 196 4.35 -4.46 -6.07
C ASP A 196 3.30 -3.77 -5.19
N ASN A 197 2.03 -4.23 -5.25
CA ASN A 197 0.98 -3.78 -4.34
C ASN A 197 1.30 -4.17 -2.88
N LEU A 198 1.72 -5.41 -2.63
CA LEU A 198 2.09 -5.88 -1.30
C LEU A 198 3.25 -5.07 -0.71
N ILE A 199 4.34 -4.90 -1.46
CA ILE A 199 5.50 -4.11 -1.01
C ILE A 199 5.11 -2.66 -0.72
N HIS A 200 4.24 -2.06 -1.55
CA HIS A 200 3.76 -0.71 -1.34
C HIS A 200 3.02 -0.57 0.00
N HIS A 201 2.11 -1.49 0.29
CA HIS A 201 1.39 -1.52 1.58
C HIS A 201 2.32 -1.84 2.75
N LEU A 202 3.21 -2.82 2.62
CA LEU A 202 4.16 -3.15 3.67
C LEU A 202 5.03 -1.96 4.07
N LYS A 203 5.45 -1.12 3.11
CA LYS A 203 6.24 0.08 3.40
C LYS A 203 5.51 1.04 4.33
N PHE A 204 4.27 1.42 4.02
CA PHE A 204 3.58 2.40 4.86
C PHE A 204 2.99 1.80 6.15
N LEU A 205 2.46 0.58 6.11
CA LEU A 205 1.96 -0.08 7.31
C LEU A 205 3.08 -0.33 8.32
N SER A 206 4.24 -0.81 7.86
CA SER A 206 5.40 -1.04 8.74
C SER A 206 5.95 0.25 9.34
N MET A 207 5.94 1.35 8.59
CA MET A 207 6.35 2.65 9.11
C MET A 207 5.34 3.19 10.13
N ALA A 208 4.05 3.03 9.89
CA ALA A 208 3.01 3.41 10.86
C ALA A 208 3.15 2.61 12.16
N ILE A 209 3.39 1.30 12.07
CA ILE A 209 3.71 0.43 13.21
C ILE A 209 4.98 0.90 13.94
N ALA A 210 5.98 1.38 13.21
CA ALA A 210 7.20 1.94 13.79
C ALA A 210 7.01 3.33 14.41
N GLY A 211 5.78 3.87 14.42
CA GLY A 211 5.48 5.20 14.93
C GLY A 211 5.86 6.34 14.01
N LYS A 212 6.09 6.05 12.74
CA LYS A 212 6.44 7.03 11.69
C LYS A 212 5.48 6.91 10.50
N PRO A 213 4.16 7.06 10.68
CA PRO A 213 3.19 7.03 9.59
C PRO A 213 3.52 8.13 8.57
N PHE A 214 3.32 7.86 7.27
CA PHE A 214 3.67 8.83 6.24
C PHE A 214 2.72 8.86 5.04
N MET A 215 1.82 7.90 4.93
CA MET A 215 0.77 7.86 3.88
C MET A 215 -0.33 6.88 4.25
N GLY A 216 -1.46 6.99 3.56
CA GLY A 216 -2.53 6.01 3.52
C GLY A 216 -2.99 5.82 2.08
N ILE A 217 -3.92 4.88 1.86
CA ILE A 217 -4.53 4.62 0.57
C ILE A 217 -6.05 4.69 0.72
N GLY A 218 -6.70 5.56 -0.05
CA GLY A 218 -8.14 5.84 0.00
C GLY A 218 -9.05 4.63 -0.22
N ARG A 219 -8.50 3.52 -0.69
CA ARG A 219 -9.23 2.26 -0.86
C ARG A 219 -9.51 1.52 0.45
N ASN A 220 -8.77 1.82 1.53
CA ASN A 220 -8.95 1.19 2.83
C ASN A 220 -8.27 1.98 3.95
N MET A 221 -8.85 3.10 4.34
CA MET A 221 -8.38 3.91 5.47
C MET A 221 -9.57 4.58 6.15
N ALA A 222 -9.41 4.91 7.43
CA ALA A 222 -10.43 5.63 8.18
C ALA A 222 -9.80 6.69 9.08
N TYR A 223 -10.56 7.73 9.38
CA TYR A 223 -10.15 8.72 10.37
C TYR A 223 -11.37 9.41 11.02
N LYS A 224 -11.14 10.06 12.17
CA LYS A 224 -12.16 10.90 12.81
C LYS A 224 -12.43 12.15 11.98
N LYS A 225 -13.69 12.42 11.74
CA LYS A 225 -14.19 13.54 10.92
C LYS A 225 -13.65 14.90 11.38
N GLU A 226 -13.48 15.08 12.67
CA GLU A 226 -12.96 16.33 13.23
C GLU A 226 -11.54 16.66 12.72
N LEU A 227 -10.68 15.65 12.47
CA LEU A 227 -9.35 15.88 11.91
C LEU A 227 -9.42 16.55 10.53
N PHE A 228 -10.46 16.23 9.75
CA PHE A 228 -10.66 16.81 8.43
C PHE A 228 -10.93 18.31 8.55
N PHE A 229 -11.84 18.73 9.42
CA PHE A 229 -12.18 20.13 9.59
C PHE A 229 -11.08 20.92 10.29
N ASN A 230 -10.49 20.40 11.35
CA ASN A 230 -9.40 21.04 12.09
C ASN A 230 -8.15 21.30 11.24
N LYS A 231 -7.92 20.51 10.20
CA LYS A 231 -6.78 20.65 9.26
C LYS A 231 -7.16 21.32 7.94
N LYS A 232 -8.32 21.99 7.86
CA LYS A 232 -8.85 22.67 6.67
C LYS A 232 -9.00 21.75 5.45
N GLY A 233 -9.38 20.47 5.70
CA GLY A 233 -9.62 19.46 4.69
C GLY A 233 -8.46 19.27 3.73
N LEU A 234 -8.77 19.20 2.45
CA LEU A 234 -7.81 18.96 1.37
C LEU A 234 -7.23 20.25 0.74
N SER A 235 -7.44 21.42 1.38
CA SER A 235 -7.03 22.73 0.84
C SER A 235 -5.52 22.78 0.48
N SER A 236 -4.68 22.09 1.24
CA SER A 236 -3.23 22.11 1.02
C SER A 236 -2.73 21.24 -0.13
N VAL A 237 -3.61 20.45 -0.73
CA VAL A 237 -3.30 19.57 -1.86
C VAL A 237 -4.09 19.91 -3.11
N LEU A 238 -4.82 21.03 -3.09
CA LEU A 238 -5.49 21.58 -4.28
C LEU A 238 -4.44 21.87 -5.37
N GLY A 239 -4.77 21.57 -6.61
CA GLY A 239 -3.85 21.74 -7.74
C GLY A 239 -2.78 20.64 -7.91
N ILE A 240 -2.68 19.69 -6.99
CA ILE A 240 -1.80 18.50 -7.15
C ILE A 240 -2.64 17.34 -7.70
N ASP A 241 -2.24 16.71 -8.79
CA ASP A 241 -2.92 15.51 -9.30
C ASP A 241 -2.72 14.34 -8.30
N GLY A 242 -3.80 13.93 -7.61
CA GLY A 242 -3.76 13.01 -6.47
C GLY A 242 -3.52 13.74 -5.14
N GLY A 243 -3.11 12.99 -4.11
CA GLY A 243 -2.77 13.53 -2.80
C GLY A 243 -3.94 13.61 -1.82
N GLU A 244 -5.14 13.26 -2.24
CA GLU A 244 -6.34 13.25 -1.40
C GLU A 244 -6.30 12.23 -0.28
N ASP A 245 -5.52 11.17 -0.44
CA ASP A 245 -5.32 10.11 0.55
C ASP A 245 -3.89 10.16 1.14
N ASP A 246 -2.88 9.95 0.32
CA ASP A 246 -1.51 9.80 0.76
C ASP A 246 -0.90 11.09 1.33
N LEU A 247 -1.03 12.23 0.64
CA LEU A 247 -0.53 13.51 1.15
C LEU A 247 -1.36 14.04 2.32
N TYR A 248 -2.67 13.80 2.29
CA TYR A 248 -3.51 14.19 3.40
C TYR A 248 -3.10 13.44 4.68
N ILE A 249 -2.97 12.10 4.61
CA ILE A 249 -2.48 11.30 5.74
C ILE A 249 -1.06 11.70 6.13
N ASN A 250 -0.16 11.97 5.18
CA ASN A 250 1.19 12.45 5.48
C ASN A 250 1.19 13.71 6.36
N ARG A 251 0.20 14.56 6.17
CA ARG A 251 0.08 15.84 6.89
C ARG A 251 -0.50 15.71 8.30
N ILE A 252 -1.48 14.81 8.48
CA ILE A 252 -2.27 14.74 9.74
C ILE A 252 -1.82 13.62 10.67
N SER A 253 -1.09 12.64 10.16
CA SER A 253 -0.70 11.44 10.90
C SER A 253 0.53 11.67 11.79
N ASN A 254 0.55 11.00 12.93
CA ASN A 254 1.69 10.96 13.84
C ASN A 254 1.67 9.65 14.65
N ARG A 255 2.70 9.41 15.46
CA ARG A 255 2.83 8.21 16.29
C ARG A 255 1.67 7.99 17.27
N LYS A 256 1.09 9.06 17.80
CA LYS A 256 0.06 8.97 18.84
C LYS A 256 -1.31 8.67 18.25
N ASN A 257 -1.66 9.36 17.15
CA ASN A 257 -3.00 9.30 16.58
C ASN A 257 -3.21 8.22 15.50
N THR A 258 -2.16 7.58 14.99
CA THR A 258 -2.28 6.65 13.86
C THR A 258 -2.06 5.21 14.29
N GLY A 259 -2.99 4.34 13.91
CA GLY A 259 -2.93 2.89 14.05
C GLY A 259 -2.98 2.18 12.69
N VAL A 260 -2.79 0.86 12.73
CA VAL A 260 -2.94 -0.01 11.56
C VAL A 260 -3.94 -1.11 11.87
N ILE A 261 -4.71 -1.49 10.88
CA ILE A 261 -5.61 -2.61 10.96
C ILE A 261 -5.10 -3.74 10.06
N LEU A 262 -4.94 -4.93 10.63
CA LEU A 262 -4.24 -6.03 9.98
C LEU A 262 -5.05 -7.34 9.95
N SER A 263 -6.30 -7.34 10.42
CA SER A 263 -7.17 -8.53 10.39
C SER A 263 -7.54 -8.86 8.93
N LYS A 264 -7.78 -10.14 8.66
CA LYS A 264 -8.23 -10.57 7.33
C LYS A 264 -9.58 -9.98 6.97
N ASP A 265 -10.46 -9.83 7.96
CA ASP A 265 -11.79 -9.26 7.76
C ASP A 265 -11.77 -7.75 7.46
N SER A 266 -10.66 -7.06 7.77
CA SER A 266 -10.51 -5.62 7.49
C SER A 266 -10.01 -5.31 6.07
N ILE A 267 -9.80 -6.30 5.22
CA ILE A 267 -9.23 -6.14 3.88
C ILE A 267 -10.31 -5.67 2.90
N THR A 268 -9.95 -4.72 2.02
CA THR A 268 -10.68 -4.48 0.78
C THR A 268 -9.99 -5.14 -0.40
N GLU A 269 -10.74 -5.44 -1.45
CA GLU A 269 -10.19 -6.01 -2.68
C GLU A 269 -10.69 -5.28 -3.91
N THR A 270 -9.88 -5.28 -4.97
CA THR A 270 -10.26 -4.78 -6.28
C THR A 270 -9.89 -5.76 -7.39
N ASP A 271 -10.82 -6.00 -8.31
CA ASP A 271 -10.61 -6.78 -9.54
C ASP A 271 -10.55 -5.90 -10.80
N SER A 272 -10.63 -4.57 -10.64
CA SER A 272 -10.60 -3.61 -11.76
C SER A 272 -9.20 -3.35 -12.33
N VAL A 273 -8.17 -4.05 -11.85
CA VAL A 273 -6.82 -3.99 -12.42
C VAL A 273 -6.70 -5.06 -13.49
N ASP A 274 -7.18 -4.76 -14.68
CA ASP A 274 -7.25 -5.65 -15.85
C ASP A 274 -5.94 -5.77 -16.62
N SER A 275 -5.04 -4.81 -16.45
CA SER A 275 -3.79 -4.72 -17.22
C SER A 275 -2.65 -4.10 -16.42
N PHE A 276 -1.43 -4.32 -16.91
CA PHE A 276 -0.24 -3.63 -16.37
C PHE A 276 -0.30 -2.10 -16.61
N SER A 277 -1.00 -1.66 -17.65
CA SER A 277 -1.20 -0.23 -17.94
C SER A 277 -2.09 0.41 -16.87
N THR A 278 -3.19 -0.25 -16.50
CA THR A 278 -4.08 0.20 -15.41
C THR A 278 -3.32 0.29 -14.09
N TRP A 279 -2.53 -0.74 -13.76
CA TRP A 279 -1.67 -0.70 -12.58
C TRP A 279 -0.66 0.46 -12.61
N ARG A 280 0.01 0.67 -13.76
CA ARG A 280 0.91 1.81 -13.94
C ARG A 280 0.21 3.14 -13.68
N SER A 281 -1.00 3.32 -14.16
CA SER A 281 -1.79 4.55 -13.96
C SER A 281 -2.10 4.80 -12.48
N ILE A 282 -2.50 3.76 -11.73
CA ILE A 282 -2.74 3.82 -10.29
C ILE A 282 -1.45 4.17 -9.54
N LYS A 283 -0.39 3.39 -9.78
CA LYS A 283 0.88 3.52 -9.06
C LYS A 283 1.59 4.84 -9.34
N SER A 284 1.49 5.35 -10.56
CA SER A 284 2.16 6.59 -10.97
C SER A 284 1.65 7.81 -10.21
N LYS A 285 0.38 7.84 -9.76
CA LYS A 285 -0.15 8.91 -8.90
C LYS A 285 0.64 9.00 -7.60
N TYR A 286 0.81 7.88 -6.88
CA TYR A 286 1.57 7.83 -5.62
C TYR A 286 3.06 8.13 -5.82
N LEU A 287 3.65 7.75 -6.95
CA LEU A 287 5.05 8.09 -7.26
C LEU A 287 5.24 9.55 -7.61
N TYR A 288 4.20 10.22 -8.13
CA TYR A 288 4.20 11.65 -8.35
C TYR A 288 4.04 12.42 -7.03
N THR A 289 3.06 12.08 -6.21
CA THR A 289 2.81 12.74 -4.93
C THR A 289 3.93 12.56 -3.93
N LYS A 290 4.69 11.45 -4.04
CA LYS A 290 5.84 11.14 -3.18
C LYS A 290 6.84 12.28 -3.01
N GLN A 291 7.02 13.15 -4.02
CA GLN A 291 7.94 14.30 -3.94
C GLN A 291 7.52 15.34 -2.90
N TYR A 292 6.25 15.36 -2.51
CA TYR A 292 5.68 16.28 -1.53
C TYR A 292 5.60 15.69 -0.12
N TYR A 293 6.00 14.43 0.09
CA TYR A 293 5.98 13.81 1.43
C TYR A 293 6.95 14.48 2.37
N LYS A 294 6.46 14.83 3.55
CA LYS A 294 7.26 15.25 4.69
C LYS A 294 7.72 14.04 5.50
N GLY A 295 8.86 14.18 6.18
CA GLY A 295 9.40 13.14 7.05
C GLY A 295 10.40 12.21 6.36
N PRO A 296 10.96 11.23 7.10
CA PRO A 296 12.13 10.45 6.67
C PRO A 296 11.81 9.30 5.69
N ALA A 297 10.54 9.03 5.40
CA ALA A 297 10.14 7.86 4.60
C ALA A 297 10.80 7.82 3.22
N ASN A 298 10.91 8.98 2.55
CA ASN A 298 11.56 9.07 1.24
C ASN A 298 13.04 8.68 1.29
N SER A 299 13.77 9.15 2.31
CA SER A 299 15.19 8.82 2.52
C SER A 299 15.36 7.35 2.91
N ILE A 300 14.54 6.84 3.83
CA ILE A 300 14.59 5.44 4.27
C ILE A 300 14.37 4.48 3.10
N PHE A 301 13.32 4.69 2.30
CA PHE A 301 13.02 3.81 1.16
C PHE A 301 13.84 4.13 -0.09
N GLY A 302 14.39 5.33 -0.20
CA GLY A 302 15.39 5.66 -1.21
C GLY A 302 16.68 4.88 -0.95
N PHE A 303 17.18 4.90 0.29
CA PHE A 303 18.36 4.15 0.70
C PHE A 303 18.17 2.64 0.57
N GLU A 304 17.00 2.09 1.00
CA GLU A 304 16.66 0.68 0.76
C GLU A 304 16.76 0.31 -0.72
N THR A 305 16.21 1.16 -1.58
CA THR A 305 16.20 0.92 -3.02
C THR A 305 17.60 0.96 -3.63
N ILE A 306 18.41 1.93 -3.25
CA ILE A 306 19.79 2.08 -3.74
C ILE A 306 20.64 0.89 -3.27
N THR A 307 20.61 0.58 -1.97
CA THR A 307 21.42 -0.52 -1.41
C THR A 307 20.98 -1.89 -1.95
N LYS A 308 19.72 -2.05 -2.31
CA LYS A 308 19.22 -3.25 -3.01
C LYS A 308 19.82 -3.37 -4.42
N GLN A 309 19.85 -2.28 -5.20
CA GLN A 309 20.44 -2.33 -6.54
C GLN A 309 21.95 -2.55 -6.48
N LEU A 310 22.64 -1.93 -5.51
CA LEU A 310 24.07 -2.16 -5.27
C LEU A 310 24.34 -3.60 -4.83
N PHE A 311 23.51 -4.20 -4.01
CA PHE A 311 23.62 -5.62 -3.65
C PHE A 311 23.63 -6.52 -4.89
N TYR A 312 22.70 -6.34 -5.83
CA TYR A 312 22.66 -7.13 -7.06
C TYR A 312 23.84 -6.82 -7.99
N LEU A 313 24.25 -5.55 -8.09
CA LEU A 313 25.40 -5.16 -8.91
C LEU A 313 26.69 -5.81 -8.39
N ILE A 314 26.94 -5.69 -7.08
CA ILE A 314 28.16 -6.25 -6.46
C ILE A 314 28.13 -7.78 -6.49
N LEU A 315 26.97 -8.42 -6.36
CA LEU A 315 26.84 -9.86 -6.59
C LEU A 315 27.37 -10.25 -7.99
N LEU A 316 26.93 -9.56 -9.03
CA LEU A 316 27.38 -9.85 -10.40
C LEU A 316 28.89 -9.60 -10.56
N LEU A 317 29.41 -8.50 -9.98
CA LEU A 317 30.85 -8.19 -10.00
C LEU A 317 31.66 -9.23 -9.20
N SER A 318 31.16 -9.69 -8.05
CA SER A 318 31.84 -10.72 -7.26
C SER A 318 31.88 -12.05 -7.98
N ILE A 319 30.80 -12.44 -8.65
CA ILE A 319 30.78 -13.67 -9.48
C ILE A 319 31.77 -13.55 -10.65
N ALA A 320 31.76 -12.42 -11.37
CA ALA A 320 32.69 -12.17 -12.47
C ALA A 320 34.17 -12.20 -12.03
N ALA A 321 34.49 -11.51 -10.94
CA ALA A 321 35.83 -11.51 -10.36
C ALA A 321 36.24 -12.91 -9.88
N SER A 322 35.35 -13.65 -9.25
CA SER A 322 35.62 -15.01 -8.79
C SER A 322 35.99 -15.96 -9.96
N ILE A 323 35.30 -15.82 -11.08
CA ILE A 323 35.59 -16.60 -12.30
C ILE A 323 36.95 -16.15 -12.88
N TYR A 324 37.18 -14.83 -13.00
CA TYR A 324 38.40 -14.28 -13.59
C TYR A 324 39.66 -14.67 -12.81
N PHE A 325 39.60 -14.58 -11.46
CA PHE A 325 40.73 -14.93 -10.57
C PHE A 325 40.70 -16.41 -10.14
N SER A 326 39.79 -17.22 -10.64
CA SER A 326 39.59 -18.64 -10.25
C SER A 326 39.40 -18.82 -8.74
N ASN A 327 38.79 -17.83 -8.05
CA ASN A 327 38.58 -17.83 -6.62
C ASN A 327 37.20 -18.43 -6.24
N TYR A 328 37.19 -19.74 -6.00
CA TYR A 328 35.97 -20.47 -5.65
C TYR A 328 35.45 -20.15 -4.24
N ILE A 329 36.30 -19.62 -3.34
CA ILE A 329 35.89 -19.21 -1.99
C ILE A 329 35.00 -17.96 -2.07
N LEU A 330 35.44 -16.92 -2.80
CA LEU A 330 34.64 -15.72 -3.02
C LEU A 330 33.33 -16.03 -3.76
N LEU A 331 33.36 -16.95 -4.72
CA LEU A 331 32.18 -17.43 -5.43
C LEU A 331 31.17 -18.09 -4.46
N GLY A 332 31.64 -19.08 -3.68
CA GLY A 332 30.82 -19.78 -2.70
C GLY A 332 30.21 -18.85 -1.66
N PHE A 333 31.02 -17.92 -1.13
CA PHE A 333 30.57 -16.89 -0.18
C PHE A 333 29.47 -16.00 -0.77
N SER A 334 29.67 -15.49 -1.99
CA SER A 334 28.69 -14.62 -2.66
C SER A 334 27.36 -15.34 -2.95
N VAL A 335 27.44 -16.57 -3.45
CA VAL A 335 26.26 -17.39 -3.71
C VAL A 335 25.51 -17.74 -2.42
N LEU A 336 26.25 -18.11 -1.35
CA LEU A 336 25.66 -18.42 -0.06
C LEU A 336 24.88 -17.24 0.53
N LEU A 337 25.46 -16.06 0.60
CA LEU A 337 24.79 -14.85 1.12
C LEU A 337 23.59 -14.48 0.27
N PHE A 338 23.69 -14.59 -1.05
CA PHE A 338 22.56 -14.37 -1.95
C PHE A 338 21.40 -15.32 -1.66
N ILE A 339 21.67 -16.64 -1.49
CA ILE A 339 20.65 -17.64 -1.18
C ILE A 339 20.02 -17.34 0.20
N ILE A 340 20.82 -17.03 1.21
CA ILE A 340 20.32 -16.69 2.55
C ILE A 340 19.39 -15.48 2.48
N ARG A 341 19.81 -14.40 1.79
CA ARG A 341 18.95 -13.21 1.61
C ARG A 341 17.64 -13.54 0.90
N PHE A 342 17.72 -14.32 -0.18
CA PHE A 342 16.54 -14.72 -0.94
C PHE A 342 15.55 -15.54 -0.11
N ILE A 343 16.04 -16.51 0.66
CA ILE A 343 15.20 -17.32 1.55
C ILE A 343 14.51 -16.44 2.61
N ILE A 344 15.26 -15.56 3.28
CA ILE A 344 14.70 -14.65 4.29
C ILE A 344 13.63 -13.74 3.67
N LEU A 345 13.90 -13.16 2.51
CA LEU A 345 12.94 -12.32 1.79
C LEU A 345 11.69 -13.13 1.42
N LEU A 346 11.87 -14.32 0.85
CA LEU A 346 10.77 -15.21 0.44
C LEU A 346 9.87 -15.59 1.62
N LEU A 347 10.46 -15.94 2.75
CA LEU A 347 9.72 -16.30 3.97
C LEU A 347 8.91 -15.11 4.50
N ILE A 348 9.52 -13.91 4.58
CA ILE A 348 8.86 -12.72 5.09
C ILE A 348 7.74 -12.27 4.16
N ILE A 349 7.99 -12.22 2.86
CA ILE A 349 6.99 -11.81 1.87
C ILE A 349 5.84 -12.79 1.81
N ASN A 350 6.10 -14.09 1.79
CA ASN A 350 5.05 -15.10 1.78
C ASN A 350 4.20 -15.10 3.05
N LYS A 351 4.81 -14.88 4.21
CA LYS A 351 4.09 -14.78 5.47
C LYS A 351 3.13 -13.58 5.48
N ASN A 352 3.57 -12.42 4.96
CA ASN A 352 2.71 -11.25 4.77
C ASN A 352 1.64 -11.48 3.70
N SER A 353 1.99 -12.13 2.59
CA SER A 353 1.05 -12.43 1.51
C SER A 353 -0.12 -13.28 2.00
N VAL A 354 0.17 -14.37 2.71
CA VAL A 354 -0.86 -15.25 3.30
C VAL A 354 -1.69 -14.50 4.36
N ARG A 355 -1.05 -13.66 5.16
CA ARG A 355 -1.73 -12.82 6.14
C ARG A 355 -2.78 -11.93 5.49
N PHE A 356 -2.42 -11.28 4.38
CA PHE A 356 -3.32 -10.40 3.63
C PHE A 356 -4.15 -11.15 2.58
N ASP A 357 -4.41 -12.43 2.83
CA ASP A 357 -5.27 -13.26 1.99
C ASP A 357 -4.87 -13.24 0.51
N SER A 358 -3.56 -13.31 0.25
CA SER A 358 -2.99 -13.32 -1.09
C SER A 358 -2.17 -14.59 -1.34
N ARG A 359 -1.92 -14.89 -2.61
CA ARG A 359 -1.17 -16.08 -3.03
C ARG A 359 0.31 -15.97 -2.65
N LYS A 360 0.93 -17.10 -2.34
CA LYS A 360 2.37 -17.19 -2.12
C LYS A 360 3.15 -16.94 -3.42
N PHE A 361 4.34 -16.39 -3.24
CA PHE A 361 5.35 -16.24 -4.29
C PHE A 361 6.34 -17.41 -4.24
N ASN A 362 6.99 -17.66 -5.37
CA ASN A 362 8.02 -18.67 -5.55
C ASN A 362 9.32 -18.01 -6.06
N ILE A 363 10.12 -18.72 -6.82
CA ILE A 363 11.38 -18.21 -7.39
C ILE A 363 11.21 -16.91 -8.22
N ASN A 364 10.01 -16.66 -8.76
CA ASN A 364 9.72 -15.42 -9.49
C ASN A 364 9.88 -14.16 -8.63
N LEU A 365 9.85 -14.31 -7.29
CA LEU A 365 10.09 -13.21 -6.36
C LEU A 365 11.45 -12.54 -6.59
N LEU A 366 12.46 -13.31 -6.99
CA LEU A 366 13.78 -12.79 -7.32
C LEU A 366 13.73 -11.73 -8.44
N PHE A 367 13.04 -12.07 -9.53
CA PHE A 367 12.87 -11.13 -10.65
C PHE A 367 12.03 -9.92 -10.25
N PHE A 368 11.00 -10.12 -9.42
CA PHE A 368 10.16 -9.03 -8.96
C PHE A 368 10.91 -8.05 -8.06
N ASP A 369 11.76 -8.56 -7.16
CA ASP A 369 12.58 -7.74 -6.27
C ASP A 369 13.61 -6.91 -7.05
N LEU A 370 14.24 -7.49 -8.06
CA LEU A 370 15.19 -6.81 -8.94
C LEU A 370 14.52 -5.75 -9.82
N LEU A 371 13.36 -6.09 -10.44
CA LEU A 371 12.72 -5.24 -11.45
C LEU A 371 11.83 -4.15 -10.87
N GLN A 372 11.35 -4.29 -9.63
CA GLN A 372 10.41 -3.35 -9.01
C GLN A 372 10.95 -1.90 -8.94
N PRO A 373 12.22 -1.62 -8.56
CA PRO A 373 12.77 -0.27 -8.59
C PRO A 373 12.82 0.33 -10.00
N ILE A 374 13.18 -0.48 -11.00
CA ILE A 374 13.24 -0.06 -12.41
C ILE A 374 11.85 0.32 -12.92
N SER A 375 10.84 -0.50 -12.59
CA SER A 375 9.44 -0.22 -12.91
C SER A 375 8.96 1.08 -12.27
N ASN A 376 9.30 1.33 -10.99
CA ASN A 376 8.96 2.56 -10.30
C ASN A 376 9.59 3.81 -10.95
N LEU A 377 10.83 3.72 -11.42
CA LEU A 377 11.48 4.82 -12.16
C LEU A 377 10.73 5.12 -13.48
N ARG A 378 10.34 4.09 -14.22
CA ARG A 378 9.55 4.23 -15.45
C ARG A 378 8.18 4.84 -15.17
N PHE A 379 7.49 4.39 -14.11
CA PHE A 379 6.19 4.93 -13.71
C PHE A 379 6.27 6.39 -13.25
N LYS A 380 7.34 6.76 -12.55
CA LYS A 380 7.60 8.15 -12.16
C LYS A 380 7.82 9.05 -13.38
N LYS A 381 8.60 8.60 -14.37
CA LYS A 381 8.77 9.32 -15.63
C LYS A 381 7.44 9.51 -16.38
N TYR A 382 6.62 8.46 -16.42
CA TYR A 382 5.28 8.52 -17.01
C TYR A 382 4.38 9.54 -16.29
N ALA A 383 4.36 9.54 -14.96
CA ALA A 383 3.59 10.47 -14.15
C ALA A 383 4.01 11.93 -14.40
N ASN A 384 5.33 12.20 -14.39
CA ASN A 384 5.85 13.55 -14.63
C ASN A 384 5.51 14.06 -16.02
N LYS A 385 5.60 13.21 -17.05
CA LYS A 385 5.21 13.57 -18.42
C LYS A 385 3.71 13.92 -18.49
N ARG A 386 2.84 13.07 -17.93
CA ARG A 386 1.38 13.31 -17.91
C ARG A 386 1.03 14.64 -17.25
N ASN A 387 1.63 14.95 -16.10
CA ASN A 387 1.32 16.16 -15.35
C ASN A 387 1.91 17.43 -15.98
N LYS A 388 2.94 17.32 -16.83
CA LYS A 388 3.45 18.44 -17.61
C LYS A 388 2.45 18.91 -18.70
N TYR A 389 1.68 17.98 -19.25
CA TYR A 389 0.68 18.30 -20.29
C TYR A 389 -0.70 18.68 -19.74
N ARG A 390 -0.92 18.56 -18.41
CA ARG A 390 -2.16 18.97 -17.75
C ARG A 390 -2.08 20.37 -17.11
N ARG A 391 -0.90 20.96 -17.10
CA ARG A 391 -0.66 22.35 -16.70
C ARG A 391 -0.67 23.25 -17.93
#